data_57b6b40af0489b6458c89b9d3741d299
#
_entry.id   57b6b40af0489b6458c89b9d3741d299
#
_cell.length_a   1.000
_cell.length_b   1.000
_cell.length_c   1.000
_cell.angle_alpha   90.00
_cell.angle_beta   90.00
_cell.angle_gamma   90.00
#
_symmetry.space_group_name_H-M   'P 1'
#
loop_
_entity.id
_entity.type
_entity.pdbx_description
1 polymer ?
#
loop_
_entity_poly.entity_id
_entity_poly.type
_entity_poly.pdbx_seq_one_letter_code
_entity_poly.pdbx_strand_id
1 'polypeptide(L)'
;MSLVDLSACERLAAERLLRRVSAVNHQPLPEDTQTLWIAGRPCGHLLPGIREQIAQSALAAWFVDTDTGVLFSPEASLNEALATVARRFHEAGYFFQWRNELLDVLPLEGETPVAQAERGLFRYLGLRTRCVYAVGITPDARFYLCRRSLTKQVDPGLWDVLAAGLMAASETPELSLRREIREEAGLNEGDYVLLSDRRRFTVRRPVEEGWMFEEAFAVNVRVDRPEAVHNIDGEVIAIECRRVHELLARIEADEVPSDTAIAFLSALVPHTES
;
A
#
# COMPACT_ATOMS: atom_id res chain seq x y z
N MET A 1 16.97 14.72 14.18
CA MET A 1 16.83 14.39 15.61
C MET A 1 15.89 13.20 15.70
N SER A 2 16.28 12.10 16.36
CA SER A 2 15.38 10.95 16.55
C SER A 2 14.20 11.41 17.41
N LEU A 3 12.97 11.11 16.97
CA LEU A 3 11.73 11.46 17.68
C LEU A 3 11.53 10.62 18.95
N VAL A 4 12.21 9.49 19.00
CA VAL A 4 12.13 8.52 20.08
C VAL A 4 13.53 8.05 20.42
N ASP A 5 13.91 8.18 21.68
CA ASP A 5 15.18 7.64 22.17
C ASP A 5 15.02 6.14 22.44
N LEU A 6 15.76 5.34 21.67
CA LEU A 6 15.77 3.89 21.81
C LEU A 6 16.91 3.43 22.72
N SER A 7 16.61 2.53 23.63
CA SER A 7 17.65 1.73 24.28
C SER A 7 18.37 0.84 23.25
N ALA A 8 19.57 0.38 23.57
CA ALA A 8 20.32 -0.53 22.69
C ALA A 8 19.54 -1.82 22.38
N CYS A 9 18.79 -2.37 23.35
CA CYS A 9 17.97 -3.55 23.17
C CYS A 9 16.80 -3.29 22.21
N GLU A 10 16.10 -2.17 22.35
CA GLU A 10 14.99 -1.79 21.47
C GLU A 10 15.47 -1.56 20.04
N ARG A 11 16.62 -0.93 19.85
CA ARG A 11 17.22 -0.72 18.53
C ARG A 11 17.55 -2.04 17.84
N LEU A 12 18.21 -2.98 18.53
CA LEU A 12 18.52 -4.30 18.00
C LEU A 12 17.25 -5.11 17.67
N ALA A 13 16.22 -5.02 18.52
CA ALA A 13 14.94 -5.65 18.26
C ALA A 13 14.25 -5.06 17.03
N ALA A 14 14.22 -3.73 16.89
CA ALA A 14 13.64 -3.05 15.75
C ALA A 14 14.36 -3.40 14.44
N GLU A 15 15.69 -3.42 14.41
CA GLU A 15 16.48 -3.82 13.25
C GLU A 15 16.25 -5.29 12.85
N ARG A 16 16.16 -6.20 13.82
CA ARG A 16 15.86 -7.62 13.58
C ARG A 16 14.47 -7.80 13.00
N LEU A 17 13.48 -7.13 13.59
CA LEU A 17 12.09 -7.17 13.13
C LEU A 17 11.95 -6.57 11.72
N LEU A 18 12.61 -5.44 11.46
CA LEU A 18 12.59 -4.82 10.14
C LEU A 18 13.13 -5.78 9.06
N ARG A 19 14.25 -6.46 9.31
CA ARG A 19 14.77 -7.50 8.39
C ARG A 19 13.75 -8.63 8.17
N ARG A 20 13.08 -9.10 9.25
CA ARG A 20 12.06 -10.16 9.17
C ARG A 20 10.88 -9.74 8.28
N VAL A 21 10.27 -8.58 8.56
CA VAL A 21 9.09 -8.12 7.81
C VAL A 21 9.44 -7.69 6.39
N SER A 22 10.63 -7.14 6.15
CA SER A 22 11.11 -6.82 4.81
C SER A 22 11.26 -8.08 3.96
N ALA A 23 11.80 -9.17 4.51
CA ALA A 23 11.94 -10.43 3.78
C ALA A 23 10.59 -11.01 3.33
N VAL A 24 9.52 -10.84 4.11
CA VAL A 24 8.15 -11.24 3.73
C VAL A 24 7.60 -10.35 2.61
N ASN A 25 7.95 -9.07 2.61
CA ASN A 25 7.42 -8.06 1.68
C ASN A 25 8.29 -7.83 0.44
N HIS A 26 9.44 -8.47 0.31
CA HIS A 26 10.32 -8.39 -0.86
C HIS A 26 10.53 -9.77 -1.46
N GLN A 27 9.46 -10.33 -2.02
CA GLN A 27 9.52 -11.62 -2.69
C GLN A 27 9.97 -11.44 -4.16
N PRO A 28 10.73 -12.40 -4.72
CA PRO A 28 11.04 -12.41 -6.15
C PRO A 28 9.75 -12.67 -6.94
N LEU A 29 9.72 -12.13 -8.16
CA LEU A 29 8.66 -12.48 -9.11
C LEU A 29 8.71 -13.99 -9.41
N PRO A 30 7.55 -14.65 -9.52
CA PRO A 30 7.49 -16.03 -9.99
C PRO A 30 8.16 -16.19 -11.38
N GLU A 31 8.72 -17.37 -11.62
CA GLU A 31 9.24 -17.73 -12.95
C GLU A 31 8.14 -17.58 -14.01
N ASP A 32 8.51 -17.31 -15.25
CA ASP A 32 7.61 -17.08 -16.38
C ASP A 32 6.63 -15.90 -16.24
N THR A 33 6.84 -15.01 -15.27
CA THR A 33 6.09 -13.76 -15.18
C THR A 33 6.44 -12.85 -16.34
N GLN A 34 5.43 -12.36 -17.06
CA GLN A 34 5.62 -11.48 -18.21
C GLN A 34 5.41 -10.00 -17.83
N THR A 35 6.24 -9.13 -18.38
CA THR A 35 6.04 -7.68 -18.22
C THR A 35 4.83 -7.22 -19.03
N LEU A 36 3.93 -6.48 -18.40
CA LEU A 36 2.81 -5.81 -19.08
C LEU A 36 3.24 -4.40 -19.52
N TRP A 37 3.16 -4.16 -20.82
CA TRP A 37 3.46 -2.88 -21.45
C TRP A 37 2.16 -2.11 -21.75
N ILE A 38 2.08 -0.86 -21.29
CA ILE A 38 0.96 0.05 -21.55
C ILE A 38 1.53 1.36 -22.06
N ALA A 39 1.03 1.87 -23.19
CA ALA A 39 1.55 3.08 -23.84
C ALA A 39 3.07 3.04 -24.11
N GLY A 40 3.61 1.86 -24.44
CA GLY A 40 5.04 1.67 -24.69
C GLY A 40 5.93 1.72 -23.43
N ARG A 41 5.34 1.66 -22.23
CA ARG A 41 6.04 1.68 -20.95
C ARG A 41 5.76 0.37 -20.17
N PRO A 42 6.76 -0.22 -19.48
CA PRO A 42 6.53 -1.36 -18.61
C PRO A 42 5.75 -0.90 -17.37
N CYS A 43 4.53 -1.41 -17.16
CA CYS A 43 3.62 -0.93 -16.11
C CYS A 43 3.21 -2.00 -15.10
N GLY A 44 3.30 -3.28 -15.45
CA GLY A 44 2.83 -4.35 -14.60
C GLY A 44 3.52 -5.68 -14.81
N HIS A 45 3.08 -6.68 -14.05
CA HIS A 45 3.61 -8.03 -14.03
C HIS A 45 2.46 -9.04 -14.16
N LEU A 46 2.35 -9.70 -15.29
CA LEU A 46 1.36 -10.74 -15.52
C LEU A 46 1.91 -12.10 -15.07
N LEU A 47 1.33 -12.63 -14.01
CA LEU A 47 1.63 -14.00 -13.57
C LEU A 47 1.14 -15.01 -14.60
N PRO A 48 1.77 -16.20 -14.72
CA PRO A 48 1.42 -17.21 -15.74
C PRO A 48 -0.07 -17.56 -15.78
N GLY A 49 -0.68 -17.85 -14.63
CA GLY A 49 -2.11 -18.18 -14.54
C GLY A 49 -3.03 -17.02 -14.97
N ILE A 50 -2.63 -15.77 -14.67
CA ILE A 50 -3.36 -14.57 -15.12
C ILE A 50 -3.21 -14.40 -16.62
N ARG A 51 -2.03 -14.64 -17.18
CA ARG A 51 -1.81 -14.58 -18.64
C ARG A 51 -2.70 -15.59 -19.37
N GLU A 52 -2.85 -16.81 -18.83
CA GLU A 52 -3.72 -17.83 -19.38
C GLU A 52 -5.20 -17.42 -19.34
N GLN A 53 -5.67 -16.87 -18.21
CA GLN A 53 -7.03 -16.34 -18.08
C GLN A 53 -7.31 -15.21 -19.09
N ILE A 54 -6.37 -14.29 -19.26
CA ILE A 54 -6.47 -13.20 -20.26
C ILE A 54 -6.57 -13.79 -21.67
N ALA A 55 -5.75 -14.79 -22.01
CA ALA A 55 -5.76 -15.44 -23.32
C ALA A 55 -7.09 -16.13 -23.66
N GLN A 56 -7.82 -16.57 -22.63
CA GLN A 56 -9.15 -17.19 -22.77
C GLN A 56 -10.30 -16.17 -22.73
N SER A 57 -10.02 -14.91 -22.42
CA SER A 57 -11.05 -13.87 -22.30
C SER A 57 -11.47 -13.31 -23.66
N ALA A 58 -12.65 -12.68 -23.70
CA ALA A 58 -13.13 -11.97 -24.88
C ALA A 58 -12.23 -10.75 -25.28
N LEU A 59 -11.32 -10.34 -24.39
CA LEU A 59 -10.40 -9.22 -24.60
C LEU A 59 -8.97 -9.69 -24.93
N ALA A 60 -8.78 -10.98 -25.21
CA ALA A 60 -7.45 -11.54 -25.52
C ALA A 60 -6.72 -10.77 -26.64
N ALA A 61 -7.42 -10.32 -27.65
CA ALA A 61 -6.85 -9.56 -28.78
C ALA A 61 -6.23 -8.21 -28.39
N TRP A 62 -6.56 -7.67 -27.21
CA TRP A 62 -5.96 -6.44 -26.68
C TRP A 62 -4.62 -6.68 -25.97
N PHE A 63 -4.26 -7.94 -25.72
CA PHE A 63 -3.03 -8.33 -25.03
C PHE A 63 -2.14 -9.13 -25.98
N VAL A 64 -1.26 -8.42 -26.66
CA VAL A 64 -0.42 -8.96 -27.73
C VAL A 64 0.93 -9.41 -27.19
N ASP A 65 1.31 -10.68 -27.40
CA ASP A 65 2.63 -11.18 -27.05
C ASP A 65 3.72 -10.54 -27.89
N THR A 66 4.82 -10.18 -27.24
CA THR A 66 6.01 -9.60 -27.84
C THR A 66 7.27 -10.28 -27.28
N ASP A 67 8.43 -10.04 -27.87
CA ASP A 67 9.71 -10.58 -27.37
C ASP A 67 10.07 -10.07 -25.96
N THR A 68 9.44 -8.97 -25.48
CA THR A 68 9.74 -8.34 -24.19
C THR A 68 8.60 -8.46 -23.18
N GLY A 69 7.54 -9.19 -23.50
CA GLY A 69 6.37 -9.37 -22.63
C GLY A 69 5.06 -9.21 -23.38
N VAL A 70 4.03 -8.67 -22.72
CA VAL A 70 2.69 -8.49 -23.27
C VAL A 70 2.39 -7.01 -23.46
N LEU A 71 2.05 -6.60 -24.67
CA LEU A 71 1.61 -5.24 -24.98
C LEU A 71 0.10 -5.12 -24.87
N PHE A 72 -0.37 -4.18 -24.04
CA PHE A 72 -1.78 -3.78 -24.04
C PHE A 72 -2.03 -2.77 -25.17
N SER A 73 -2.73 -3.23 -26.19
CA SER A 73 -2.98 -2.50 -27.45
C SER A 73 -4.46 -2.49 -27.82
N PRO A 74 -5.31 -1.71 -27.11
CA PRO A 74 -6.71 -1.59 -27.41
C PRO A 74 -6.96 -0.65 -28.60
N GLU A 75 -8.15 -0.76 -29.23
CA GLU A 75 -8.59 0.17 -30.27
C GLU A 75 -9.17 1.47 -29.70
N ALA A 76 -9.62 1.47 -28.42
CA ALA A 76 -10.17 2.63 -27.73
C ALA A 76 -9.08 3.43 -26.99
N SER A 77 -9.45 4.57 -26.40
CA SER A 77 -8.55 5.31 -25.50
C SER A 77 -8.17 4.44 -24.28
N LEU A 78 -6.96 4.62 -23.73
CA LEU A 78 -6.44 3.77 -22.66
C LEU A 78 -7.36 3.71 -21.45
N ASN A 79 -7.91 4.84 -21.00
CA ASN A 79 -8.80 4.89 -19.84
C ASN A 79 -10.11 4.12 -20.09
N GLU A 80 -10.73 4.29 -21.28
CA GLU A 80 -11.94 3.57 -21.65
C GLU A 80 -11.68 2.07 -21.80
N ALA A 81 -10.56 1.71 -22.38
CA ALA A 81 -10.14 0.32 -22.52
C ALA A 81 -9.89 -0.35 -21.17
N LEU A 82 -9.15 0.30 -20.26
CA LEU A 82 -8.90 -0.21 -18.91
C LEU A 82 -10.20 -0.29 -18.09
N ALA A 83 -11.12 0.66 -18.22
CA ALA A 83 -12.44 0.58 -17.60
C ALA A 83 -13.25 -0.62 -18.14
N THR A 84 -13.11 -0.92 -19.44
CA THR A 84 -13.74 -2.08 -20.06
C THR A 84 -13.11 -3.39 -19.56
N VAL A 85 -11.77 -3.47 -19.49
CA VAL A 85 -11.04 -4.62 -18.93
C VAL A 85 -11.47 -4.84 -17.49
N ALA A 86 -11.45 -3.80 -16.64
CA ALA A 86 -11.84 -3.90 -15.24
C ALA A 86 -13.25 -4.49 -15.09
N ARG A 87 -14.22 -3.95 -15.81
CA ARG A 87 -15.61 -4.43 -15.76
C ARG A 87 -15.73 -5.89 -16.21
N ARG A 88 -15.16 -6.23 -17.36
CA ARG A 88 -15.25 -7.58 -17.92
C ARG A 88 -14.54 -8.62 -17.05
N PHE A 89 -13.40 -8.28 -16.49
CA PHE A 89 -12.65 -9.19 -15.63
C PHE A 89 -13.34 -9.36 -14.27
N HIS A 90 -13.93 -8.31 -13.72
CA HIS A 90 -14.75 -8.41 -12.52
C HIS A 90 -16.01 -9.26 -12.75
N GLU A 91 -16.74 -9.05 -13.85
CA GLU A 91 -17.90 -9.86 -14.26
C GLU A 91 -17.52 -11.35 -14.45
N ALA A 92 -16.32 -11.62 -14.93
CA ALA A 92 -15.78 -12.98 -15.10
C ALA A 92 -15.24 -13.60 -13.79
N GLY A 93 -15.24 -12.86 -12.68
CA GLY A 93 -14.73 -13.32 -11.38
C GLY A 93 -13.20 -13.42 -11.30
N TYR A 94 -12.46 -12.70 -12.14
CA TYR A 94 -10.99 -12.71 -12.12
C TYR A 94 -10.41 -11.92 -10.95
N PHE A 95 -11.15 -10.92 -10.45
CA PHE A 95 -10.92 -10.28 -9.17
C PHE A 95 -12.27 -9.94 -8.52
N PHE A 96 -12.32 -9.93 -7.17
CA PHE A 96 -13.58 -9.84 -6.44
C PHE A 96 -13.94 -8.43 -5.99
N GLN A 97 -12.95 -7.57 -5.81
CA GLN A 97 -13.14 -6.26 -5.18
C GLN A 97 -13.34 -5.16 -6.22
N TRP A 98 -14.57 -4.68 -6.36
CA TRP A 98 -14.88 -3.45 -7.08
C TRP A 98 -15.03 -2.30 -6.06
N ARG A 99 -14.24 -1.24 -6.19
CA ARG A 99 -14.16 -0.14 -5.21
C ARG A 99 -14.76 1.17 -5.70
N ASN A 100 -15.05 1.35 -6.98
CA ASN A 100 -15.36 2.64 -7.63
C ASN A 100 -14.28 3.71 -7.37
N GLU A 101 -13.04 3.27 -7.28
CA GLU A 101 -11.89 4.12 -7.04
C GLU A 101 -10.88 3.97 -8.17
N LEU A 102 -10.51 5.08 -8.78
CA LEU A 102 -9.49 5.11 -9.82
C LEU A 102 -8.12 5.39 -9.20
N LEU A 103 -7.13 4.62 -9.63
CA LEU A 103 -5.72 4.86 -9.33
C LEU A 103 -4.96 5.19 -10.61
N ASP A 104 -3.86 5.92 -10.48
CA ASP A 104 -2.95 6.21 -11.59
C ASP A 104 -2.17 4.96 -11.99
N VAL A 105 -2.25 4.60 -13.27
CA VAL A 105 -1.42 3.56 -13.88
C VAL A 105 -0.04 4.14 -14.16
N LEU A 106 0.92 3.73 -13.35
CA LEU A 106 2.30 4.21 -13.41
C LEU A 106 3.20 3.18 -14.10
N PRO A 107 4.22 3.62 -14.84
CA PRO A 107 5.31 2.74 -15.23
C PRO A 107 5.99 2.12 -14.01
N LEU A 108 6.63 0.95 -14.18
CA LEU A 108 7.44 0.33 -13.11
C LEU A 108 8.55 1.26 -12.63
N GLU A 109 9.06 2.11 -13.53
CA GLU A 109 9.99 3.19 -13.22
C GLU A 109 9.43 4.53 -13.74
N GLY A 110 9.53 5.57 -12.93
CA GLY A 110 9.03 6.93 -13.24
C GLY A 110 7.71 7.26 -12.55
N GLU A 111 7.35 8.53 -12.58
CA GLU A 111 6.23 9.10 -11.79
C GLU A 111 5.07 9.63 -12.65
N THR A 112 5.22 9.62 -13.98
CA THR A 112 4.18 10.14 -14.88
C THR A 112 3.19 9.05 -15.23
N PRO A 113 1.91 9.18 -14.83
CA PRO A 113 0.87 8.23 -15.17
C PRO A 113 0.67 8.12 -16.69
N VAL A 114 0.39 6.93 -17.18
CA VAL A 114 0.04 6.66 -18.58
C VAL A 114 -1.47 6.53 -18.78
N ALA A 115 -2.21 6.21 -17.72
CA ALA A 115 -3.66 6.04 -17.71
C ALA A 115 -4.17 6.06 -16.26
N GLN A 116 -5.48 5.84 -16.11
CA GLN A 116 -6.15 5.58 -14.83
C GLN A 116 -7.00 4.32 -14.95
N ALA A 117 -7.10 3.54 -13.88
CA ALA A 117 -7.88 2.32 -13.87
C ALA A 117 -8.53 2.06 -12.50
N GLU A 118 -9.57 1.23 -12.49
CA GLU A 118 -10.23 0.73 -11.28
C GLU A 118 -9.22 0.00 -10.38
N ARG A 119 -9.21 0.34 -9.10
CA ARG A 119 -8.31 -0.18 -8.06
C ARG A 119 -8.23 -1.72 -8.04
N GLY A 120 -9.36 -2.41 -8.19
CA GLY A 120 -9.40 -3.88 -8.16
C GLY A 120 -8.54 -4.54 -9.25
N LEU A 121 -8.30 -3.85 -10.36
CA LEU A 121 -7.51 -4.37 -11.48
C LEU A 121 -6.00 -4.40 -11.17
N PHE A 122 -5.51 -3.60 -10.20
CA PHE A 122 -4.08 -3.40 -10.00
C PHE A 122 -3.35 -4.68 -9.56
N ARG A 123 -3.86 -5.39 -8.57
CA ARG A 123 -3.24 -6.64 -8.10
C ARG A 123 -3.30 -7.74 -9.17
N TYR A 124 -4.40 -7.79 -9.91
CA TYR A 124 -4.59 -8.76 -10.98
C TYR A 124 -3.59 -8.58 -12.13
N LEU A 125 -3.36 -7.35 -12.56
CA LEU A 125 -2.38 -7.04 -13.62
C LEU A 125 -0.96 -6.77 -13.08
N GLY A 126 -0.73 -6.89 -11.76
CA GLY A 126 0.54 -6.59 -11.13
C GLY A 126 1.01 -5.15 -11.34
N LEU A 127 0.06 -4.20 -11.42
CA LEU A 127 0.35 -2.77 -11.56
C LEU A 127 0.85 -2.19 -10.25
N ARG A 128 1.72 -1.18 -10.33
CA ARG A 128 2.25 -0.47 -9.16
C ARG A 128 1.17 0.42 -8.54
N THR A 129 0.86 0.18 -7.26
CA THR A 129 0.07 1.09 -6.43
C THR A 129 0.98 2.02 -5.64
N ARG A 130 0.42 3.14 -5.17
CA ARG A 130 1.06 4.01 -4.19
C ARG A 130 0.15 4.13 -2.98
N CYS A 131 0.75 4.11 -1.78
CA CYS A 131 0.02 4.29 -0.53
C CYS A 131 0.75 5.21 0.44
N VAL A 132 0.03 5.72 1.41
CA VAL A 132 0.55 6.58 2.46
C VAL A 132 0.30 5.95 3.83
N TYR A 133 1.26 6.15 4.75
CA TYR A 133 1.18 5.71 6.14
C TYR A 133 1.44 6.90 7.07
N ALA A 134 0.47 7.26 7.89
CA ALA A 134 0.60 8.25 8.96
C ALA A 134 1.00 7.54 10.25
N VAL A 135 2.27 7.53 10.58
CA VAL A 135 2.78 6.99 11.84
C VAL A 135 2.53 8.01 12.94
N GLY A 136 1.41 7.88 13.64
CA GLY A 136 1.00 8.80 14.70
C GLY A 136 1.86 8.67 15.94
N ILE A 137 2.31 9.81 16.49
CA ILE A 137 3.14 9.89 17.69
C ILE A 137 2.58 10.95 18.62
N THR A 138 2.46 10.62 19.91
CA THR A 138 2.07 11.58 20.95
C THR A 138 3.24 12.47 21.34
N PRO A 139 3.02 13.64 22.00
CA PRO A 139 4.10 14.50 22.49
C PRO A 139 5.07 13.83 23.48
N ASP A 140 4.59 12.78 24.20
CA ASP A 140 5.40 11.96 25.12
C ASP A 140 5.98 10.70 24.46
N ALA A 141 6.13 10.70 23.12
CA ALA A 141 6.78 9.68 22.32
C ALA A 141 6.15 8.27 22.41
N ARG A 142 4.82 8.20 22.48
CA ARG A 142 4.06 6.94 22.29
C ARG A 142 3.49 6.89 20.88
N PHE A 143 3.39 5.67 20.32
CA PHE A 143 2.81 5.43 19.01
C PHE A 143 1.31 5.19 19.12
N TYR A 144 0.53 5.80 18.22
CA TYR A 144 -0.85 5.42 17.99
C TYR A 144 -0.92 4.08 17.28
N LEU A 145 -1.73 3.19 17.83
CA LEU A 145 -2.10 1.92 17.21
C LEU A 145 -3.63 1.90 17.06
N CYS A 146 -4.09 1.74 15.84
CA CYS A 146 -5.50 1.70 15.49
C CYS A 146 -5.89 0.27 15.13
N ARG A 147 -6.83 -0.33 15.88
CA ARG A 147 -7.26 -1.71 15.63
C ARG A 147 -8.26 -1.73 14.49
N ARG A 148 -7.93 -2.45 13.43
CA ARG A 148 -8.76 -2.63 12.23
C ARG A 148 -10.06 -3.34 12.59
N SER A 149 -11.17 -2.92 11.97
CA SER A 149 -12.46 -3.59 12.12
C SER A 149 -12.36 -5.06 11.71
N LEU A 150 -13.13 -5.91 12.39
CA LEU A 150 -13.24 -7.33 12.05
C LEU A 150 -13.95 -7.58 10.71
N THR A 151 -14.58 -6.55 10.15
CA THR A 151 -15.24 -6.59 8.83
C THR A 151 -14.32 -6.18 7.69
N LYS A 152 -13.10 -5.69 7.97
CA LYS A 152 -12.09 -5.41 6.94
C LYS A 152 -11.72 -6.72 6.23
N GLN A 153 -11.61 -6.66 4.90
CA GLN A 153 -11.27 -7.82 4.08
C GLN A 153 -9.80 -8.23 4.16
N VAL A 154 -8.92 -7.27 4.46
CA VAL A 154 -7.48 -7.50 4.60
C VAL A 154 -7.10 -7.23 6.04
N ASP A 155 -6.40 -8.17 6.65
CA ASP A 155 -5.86 -8.09 8.02
C ASP A 155 -6.89 -7.64 9.07
N PRO A 156 -8.09 -8.28 9.17
CA PRO A 156 -9.12 -7.91 10.12
C PRO A 156 -8.62 -8.09 11.57
N GLY A 157 -8.87 -7.10 12.42
CA GLY A 157 -8.56 -7.14 13.84
C GLY A 157 -7.07 -6.94 14.19
N LEU A 158 -6.18 -6.76 13.21
CA LEU A 158 -4.78 -6.40 13.46
C LEU A 158 -4.65 -4.91 13.80
N TRP A 159 -3.48 -4.54 14.32
CA TRP A 159 -3.16 -3.17 14.69
C TRP A 159 -2.46 -2.44 13.55
N ASP A 160 -2.93 -1.25 13.23
CA ASP A 160 -2.44 -0.41 12.14
C ASP A 160 -1.88 0.92 12.65
N VAL A 161 -1.27 1.71 11.79
CA VAL A 161 -0.87 3.09 12.04
C VAL A 161 -2.09 3.99 12.31
N LEU A 162 -1.86 5.27 12.58
CA LEU A 162 -2.90 6.26 12.81
C LEU A 162 -3.88 6.37 11.64
N ALA A 163 -3.37 6.36 10.41
CA ALA A 163 -4.14 6.30 9.18
C ALA A 163 -3.28 5.79 8.04
N ALA A 164 -3.88 5.04 7.11
CA ALA A 164 -3.19 4.53 5.91
C ALA A 164 -4.17 4.24 4.78
N GLY A 165 -3.77 4.56 3.55
CA GLY A 165 -4.57 4.22 2.40
C GLY A 165 -3.86 4.42 1.06
N LEU A 166 -4.50 3.94 0.00
CA LEU A 166 -3.99 4.10 -1.35
C LEU A 166 -4.18 5.54 -1.82
N MET A 167 -3.24 6.00 -2.63
CA MET A 167 -3.34 7.29 -3.31
C MET A 167 -4.32 7.16 -4.47
N ALA A 168 -5.40 7.92 -4.43
CA ALA A 168 -6.33 7.99 -5.54
C ALA A 168 -5.67 8.66 -6.77
N ALA A 169 -6.27 8.48 -7.94
CA ALA A 169 -5.76 9.07 -9.18
C ALA A 169 -5.57 10.58 -9.05
N SER A 170 -4.43 11.07 -9.53
CA SER A 170 -4.03 12.49 -9.48
C SER A 170 -3.73 13.06 -8.09
N GLU A 171 -3.74 12.25 -7.03
CA GLU A 171 -3.31 12.69 -5.70
C GLU A 171 -1.78 12.73 -5.57
N THR A 172 -1.31 13.69 -4.79
CA THR A 172 0.06 13.69 -4.27
C THR A 172 0.12 12.92 -2.94
N PRO A 173 1.30 12.42 -2.50
CA PRO A 173 1.43 11.76 -1.21
C PRO A 173 0.93 12.61 -0.04
N GLU A 174 1.12 13.93 -0.10
CA GLU A 174 0.68 14.83 0.96
C GLU A 174 -0.84 15.01 0.99
N LEU A 175 -1.49 15.15 -0.18
CA LEU A 175 -2.96 15.24 -0.27
C LEU A 175 -3.62 13.96 0.23
N SER A 176 -3.11 12.81 -0.22
CA SER A 176 -3.62 11.51 0.21
C SER A 176 -3.43 11.31 1.72
N LEU A 177 -2.26 11.63 2.27
CA LEU A 177 -1.99 11.53 3.70
C LEU A 177 -2.97 12.38 4.54
N ARG A 178 -3.25 13.63 4.13
CA ARG A 178 -4.20 14.51 4.83
C ARG A 178 -5.64 13.99 4.74
N ARG A 179 -6.03 13.44 3.59
CA ARG A 179 -7.34 12.82 3.40
C ARG A 179 -7.51 11.62 4.34
N GLU A 180 -6.56 10.68 4.34
CA GLU A 180 -6.61 9.48 5.19
C GLU A 180 -6.61 9.84 6.68
N ILE A 181 -5.77 10.79 7.12
CA ILE A 181 -5.77 11.26 8.52
C ILE A 181 -7.14 11.81 8.92
N ARG A 182 -7.80 12.53 8.02
CA ARG A 182 -9.13 13.08 8.28
C ARG A 182 -10.20 11.98 8.32
N GLU A 183 -10.15 11.02 7.38
CA GLU A 183 -11.16 9.96 7.23
C GLU A 183 -11.07 8.91 8.33
N GLU A 184 -9.86 8.42 8.64
CA GLU A 184 -9.67 7.35 9.61
C GLU A 184 -9.43 7.83 11.05
N ALA A 185 -8.79 8.99 11.25
CA ALA A 185 -8.46 9.50 12.58
C ALA A 185 -9.27 10.73 13.02
N GLY A 186 -10.12 11.31 12.16
CA GLY A 186 -10.95 12.47 12.48
C GLY A 186 -10.21 13.79 12.67
N LEU A 187 -8.91 13.83 12.38
CA LEU A 187 -8.06 14.99 12.63
C LEU A 187 -8.12 16.00 11.48
N ASN A 188 -8.22 17.28 11.85
CA ASN A 188 -8.16 18.41 10.92
C ASN A 188 -6.77 19.07 10.96
N GLU A 189 -6.51 19.94 9.97
CA GLU A 189 -5.32 20.79 9.98
C GLU A 189 -5.29 21.65 11.27
N GLY A 190 -4.16 21.61 11.98
CA GLY A 190 -4.01 22.25 13.28
C GLY A 190 -4.13 21.31 14.49
N ASP A 191 -4.65 20.08 14.30
CA ASP A 191 -4.68 19.06 15.36
C ASP A 191 -3.36 18.24 15.37
N TYR A 192 -2.59 18.32 14.30
CA TYR A 192 -1.34 17.56 14.13
C TYR A 192 -0.29 18.32 13.31
N VAL A 193 0.95 17.84 13.38
CA VAL A 193 2.08 18.32 12.56
C VAL A 193 2.68 17.16 11.80
N LEU A 194 2.80 17.31 10.47
CA LEU A 194 3.59 16.39 9.65
C LEU A 194 5.07 16.69 9.88
N LEU A 195 5.82 15.66 10.27
CA LEU A 195 7.24 15.80 10.47
C LEU A 195 8.00 15.62 9.14
N SER A 196 9.20 16.18 9.04
CA SER A 196 9.93 16.29 7.77
C SER A 196 10.56 14.98 7.28
N ASP A 197 10.66 13.95 8.12
CA ASP A 197 11.26 12.67 7.77
C ASP A 197 10.25 11.81 7.01
N ARG A 198 10.28 11.93 5.71
CA ARG A 198 9.51 11.10 4.79
C ARG A 198 10.35 9.87 4.44
N ARG A 199 9.76 8.70 4.63
CA ARG A 199 10.39 7.42 4.30
C ARG A 199 9.63 6.77 3.17
N ARG A 200 10.35 6.10 2.29
CA ARG A 200 9.80 5.36 1.16
C ARG A 200 10.25 3.91 1.30
N PHE A 201 9.34 2.99 1.04
CA PHE A 201 9.64 1.57 0.95
C PHE A 201 8.71 0.90 -0.06
N THR A 202 9.06 -0.29 -0.50
CA THR A 202 8.24 -1.05 -1.44
C THR A 202 7.76 -2.35 -0.80
N VAL A 203 6.60 -2.82 -1.27
CA VAL A 203 6.04 -4.14 -0.95
C VAL A 203 5.86 -4.90 -2.26
N ARG A 204 6.50 -6.07 -2.36
CA ARG A 204 6.43 -6.94 -3.54
C ARG A 204 6.21 -8.36 -3.07
N ARG A 205 5.02 -8.89 -3.27
CA ARG A 205 4.68 -10.26 -2.86
C ARG A 205 3.47 -10.80 -3.60
N PRO A 206 3.32 -12.13 -3.69
CA PRO A 206 2.09 -12.73 -4.19
C PRO A 206 0.94 -12.43 -3.22
N VAL A 207 -0.24 -12.26 -3.78
CA VAL A 207 -1.52 -12.14 -3.07
C VAL A 207 -2.55 -13.02 -3.77
N GLU A 208 -3.71 -13.27 -3.14
CA GLU A 208 -4.74 -14.13 -3.69
C GLU A 208 -5.16 -13.72 -5.11
N GLU A 209 -5.30 -12.42 -5.36
CA GLU A 209 -5.76 -11.87 -6.65
C GLU A 209 -4.61 -11.63 -7.66
N GLY A 210 -3.37 -12.00 -7.36
CA GLY A 210 -2.24 -11.80 -8.28
C GLY A 210 -0.95 -11.34 -7.61
N TRP A 211 -0.41 -10.20 -8.02
CA TRP A 211 0.85 -9.65 -7.53
C TRP A 211 0.68 -8.27 -6.92
N MET A 212 1.05 -8.13 -5.66
CA MET A 212 1.12 -6.83 -5.01
C MET A 212 2.47 -6.19 -5.31
N PHE A 213 2.44 -5.03 -5.95
CA PHE A 213 3.58 -4.12 -6.06
C PHE A 213 3.13 -2.75 -5.56
N GLU A 214 3.49 -2.43 -4.34
CA GLU A 214 3.10 -1.20 -3.68
C GLU A 214 4.31 -0.36 -3.30
N GLU A 215 4.27 0.92 -3.63
CA GLU A 215 5.20 1.94 -3.20
C GLU A 215 4.58 2.73 -2.05
N ALA A 216 5.20 2.67 -0.89
CA ALA A 216 4.68 3.23 0.34
C ALA A 216 5.45 4.50 0.76
N PHE A 217 4.71 5.51 1.21
CA PHE A 217 5.22 6.76 1.77
C PHE A 217 4.81 6.86 3.24
N ALA A 218 5.75 6.62 4.15
CA ALA A 218 5.50 6.74 5.59
C ALA A 218 6.00 8.09 6.11
N VAL A 219 5.15 8.76 6.89
CA VAL A 219 5.43 10.06 7.51
C VAL A 219 5.09 9.98 9.00
N ASN A 220 5.98 10.48 9.83
CA ASN A 220 5.69 10.67 11.25
C ASN A 220 4.74 11.85 11.44
N VAL A 221 3.68 11.64 12.21
CA VAL A 221 2.64 12.61 12.48
C VAL A 221 2.58 12.85 13.99
N ARG A 222 3.04 14.02 14.44
CA ARG A 222 2.87 14.39 15.86
C ARG A 222 1.46 14.91 16.05
N VAL A 223 0.69 14.22 16.90
CA VAL A 223 -0.68 14.63 17.24
C VAL A 223 -0.63 15.56 18.44
N ASP A 224 -0.91 16.83 18.21
CA ASP A 224 -0.86 17.86 19.25
C ASP A 224 -2.16 17.93 20.08
N ARG A 225 -3.27 17.37 19.54
CA ARG A 225 -4.58 17.28 20.19
C ARG A 225 -5.08 15.83 20.28
N PRO A 226 -4.53 15.02 21.20
CA PRO A 226 -4.89 13.60 21.35
C PRO A 226 -6.39 13.35 21.56
N GLU A 227 -7.09 14.30 22.20
CA GLU A 227 -8.54 14.24 22.44
C GLU A 227 -9.38 14.37 21.17
N ALA A 228 -8.81 14.87 20.08
CA ALA A 228 -9.48 14.97 18.79
C ALA A 228 -9.46 13.66 17.98
N VAL A 229 -8.60 12.71 18.35
CA VAL A 229 -8.47 11.43 17.61
C VAL A 229 -9.72 10.58 17.84
N HIS A 230 -10.45 10.31 16.77
CA HIS A 230 -11.63 9.46 16.80
C HIS A 230 -11.88 8.82 15.44
N ASN A 231 -12.46 7.63 15.44
CA ASN A 231 -12.86 6.95 14.21
C ASN A 231 -14.12 7.58 13.62
N ILE A 232 -14.10 7.90 12.32
CA ILE A 232 -15.25 8.48 11.60
C ILE A 232 -15.96 7.43 10.74
N ASP A 233 -15.22 6.58 10.04
CA ASP A 233 -15.73 5.69 8.99
C ASP A 233 -16.13 4.29 9.47
N GLY A 234 -15.86 3.94 10.75
CA GLY A 234 -16.15 2.63 11.32
C GLY A 234 -15.10 1.55 10.98
N GLU A 235 -14.01 1.92 10.32
CA GLU A 235 -12.94 1.00 9.95
C GLU A 235 -11.98 0.69 11.10
N VAL A 236 -12.00 1.47 12.17
CA VAL A 236 -11.20 1.32 13.40
C VAL A 236 -12.11 1.03 14.58
N ILE A 237 -11.82 -0.05 15.34
CA ILE A 237 -12.63 -0.45 16.52
C ILE A 237 -11.97 -0.14 17.86
N ALA A 238 -10.69 0.20 17.89
CA ALA A 238 -10.00 0.65 19.09
C ALA A 238 -8.79 1.51 18.70
N ILE A 239 -8.45 2.49 19.53
CA ILE A 239 -7.27 3.34 19.40
C ILE A 239 -6.49 3.29 20.70
N GLU A 240 -5.21 2.98 20.64
CA GLU A 240 -4.33 2.89 21.80
C GLU A 240 -3.04 3.68 21.54
N CYS A 241 -2.43 4.18 22.63
CA CYS A 241 -1.09 4.77 22.59
C CYS A 241 -0.10 3.89 23.34
N ARG A 242 0.93 3.38 22.66
CA ARG A 242 1.89 2.42 23.20
C ARG A 242 3.33 2.93 23.10
N ARG A 243 4.14 2.55 24.09
CA ARG A 243 5.58 2.78 24.08
C ARG A 243 6.26 1.84 23.08
N VAL A 244 7.50 2.17 22.71
CA VAL A 244 8.28 1.40 21.73
C VAL A 244 8.33 -0.10 22.06
N HIS A 245 8.66 -0.47 23.29
CA HIS A 245 8.77 -1.90 23.67
C HIS A 245 7.46 -2.67 23.51
N GLU A 246 6.30 -2.02 23.76
CA GLU A 246 4.97 -2.62 23.57
C GLU A 246 4.63 -2.76 22.07
N LEU A 247 4.97 -1.76 21.25
CA LEU A 247 4.85 -1.82 19.79
C LEU A 247 5.70 -2.96 19.23
N LEU A 248 6.97 -3.05 19.62
CA LEU A 248 7.87 -4.11 19.16
C LEU A 248 7.35 -5.51 19.57
N ALA A 249 6.77 -5.66 20.77
CA ALA A 249 6.16 -6.91 21.20
C ALA A 249 4.94 -7.30 20.33
N ARG A 250 4.10 -6.37 19.94
CA ARG A 250 2.97 -6.63 19.03
C ARG A 250 3.43 -7.02 17.61
N ILE A 251 4.48 -6.36 17.10
CA ILE A 251 5.08 -6.73 15.81
C ILE A 251 5.71 -8.13 15.88
N GLU A 252 6.36 -8.46 16.99
CA GLU A 252 6.93 -9.81 17.21
C GLU A 252 5.85 -10.89 17.25
N ALA A 253 4.68 -10.57 17.81
CA ALA A 253 3.53 -11.48 17.93
C ALA A 253 2.66 -11.53 16.65
N ASP A 254 3.09 -10.92 15.56
CA ASP A 254 2.34 -10.80 14.28
C ASP A 254 0.94 -10.19 14.44
N GLU A 255 0.77 -9.30 15.45
CA GLU A 255 -0.47 -8.55 15.68
C GLU A 255 -0.57 -7.27 14.80
N VAL A 256 0.45 -6.98 14.00
CA VAL A 256 0.56 -5.83 13.08
C VAL A 256 0.81 -6.37 11.67
N PRO A 257 0.09 -5.90 10.62
CA PRO A 257 0.39 -6.28 9.25
C PRO A 257 1.84 -6.02 8.89
N SER A 258 2.43 -6.87 8.06
CA SER A 258 3.88 -6.83 7.79
C SER A 258 4.34 -5.55 7.08
N ASP A 259 3.52 -4.99 6.21
CA ASP A 259 3.74 -3.69 5.55
C ASP A 259 3.61 -2.51 6.51
N THR A 260 2.56 -2.50 7.35
CA THR A 260 2.40 -1.55 8.45
C THR A 260 3.57 -1.61 9.45
N ALA A 261 4.06 -2.82 9.74
CA ALA A 261 5.24 -3.00 10.60
C ALA A 261 6.49 -2.33 10.00
N ILE A 262 6.70 -2.37 8.67
CA ILE A 262 7.78 -1.63 8.02
C ILE A 262 7.62 -0.12 8.27
N ALA A 263 6.39 0.43 8.13
CA ALA A 263 6.15 1.85 8.39
C ALA A 263 6.53 2.27 9.82
N PHE A 264 6.12 1.49 10.83
CA PHE A 264 6.50 1.73 12.23
C PHE A 264 8.01 1.58 12.46
N LEU A 265 8.60 0.48 12.00
CA LEU A 265 10.02 0.17 12.26
C LEU A 265 10.95 1.15 11.54
N SER A 266 10.60 1.61 10.34
CA SER A 266 11.34 2.64 9.63
C SER A 266 11.31 4.01 10.34
N ALA A 267 10.35 4.24 11.24
CA ALA A 267 10.33 5.40 12.12
C ALA A 267 11.35 5.31 13.25
N LEU A 268 11.76 4.10 13.61
CA LEU A 268 12.64 3.81 14.74
C LEU A 268 14.10 3.64 14.32
N VAL A 269 14.34 2.99 13.20
CA VAL A 269 15.68 2.68 12.69
C VAL A 269 15.81 2.99 11.20
N PRO A 270 17.01 3.31 10.70
CA PRO A 270 17.21 3.55 9.28
C PRO A 270 16.79 2.34 8.44
N HIS A 271 15.98 2.56 7.44
CA HIS A 271 15.62 1.59 6.42
C HIS A 271 16.43 1.89 5.16
N THR A 272 17.36 1.03 4.82
CA THR A 272 18.03 1.04 3.52
C THR A 272 17.31 0.01 2.64
N GLU A 273 16.64 0.47 1.60
CA GLU A 273 16.19 -0.44 0.54
C GLU A 273 17.45 -1.08 -0.09
N SER A 274 17.53 -2.40 -0.05
CA SER A 274 18.55 -3.20 -0.72
C SER A 274 18.10 -3.53 -2.14
#